data_a04305ab2a6f209f7c63154dc5f697ec
#
_entry.id   a04305ab2a6f209f7c63154dc5f697ec
#
_cell.length_a   1.000
_cell.length_b   1.000
_cell.length_c   1.000
_cell.angle_alpha   90.00
_cell.angle_beta   90.00
_cell.angle_gamma   90.00
#
_symmetry.space_group_name_H-M   'P 1'
#
loop_
_entity.id
_entity.type
_entity.pdbx_description
1 polymer ?
#
loop_
_entity_poly.entity_id
_entity_poly.type
_entity_poly.pdbx_seq_one_letter_code
_entity_poly.pdbx_strand_id
1 'polypeptide(L)'
;MKNMNTKKITTLIVLAAALVALPACNDFLDEMPDNRTELDSSDKITSLLVSAYSEHTYPVTCEYASDNVDETALVSPDFEPEQEEYYRWQDVTAAVTNEAPQAVWSQYYMAIAAANQALDAIKELGGADTPQLKAAKGEALICRAYAHFVLVNVFCQHYDPAHPDDLGIPYMEKAETELDPKYERGTVAEVYAKIEKDIEEGLPLINDVIY
;
A
#
# COMPACT_ATOMS: atom_id res chain seq x y z
N MET A 1 -8.04 7.52 72.29
CA MET A 1 -7.58 8.11 70.96
C MET A 1 -6.08 8.29 71.03
N LYS A 2 -5.34 7.53 70.20
CA LYS A 2 -3.84 7.56 70.21
C LYS A 2 -3.37 8.77 69.43
N ASN A 3 -2.72 9.76 70.11
CA ASN A 3 -2.17 10.93 69.45
C ASN A 3 -1.12 10.52 68.45
N MET A 4 -1.40 10.73 67.20
CA MET A 4 -0.46 10.47 66.08
C MET A 4 0.65 11.53 66.16
N ASN A 5 1.91 11.06 66.20
CA ASN A 5 3.07 11.91 66.38
C ASN A 5 3.20 12.85 65.17
N THR A 6 3.42 14.15 65.40
CA THR A 6 3.52 15.19 64.35
C THR A 6 4.45 14.81 63.19
N LYS A 7 5.57 14.10 63.45
CA LYS A 7 6.45 13.56 62.40
C LYS A 7 5.78 12.59 61.46
N LYS A 8 4.84 11.76 61.97
CA LYS A 8 4.09 10.82 61.12
C LYS A 8 3.07 11.52 60.22
N ILE A 9 2.47 12.60 60.75
CA ILE A 9 1.52 13.42 59.98
C ILE A 9 2.24 14.16 58.86
N THR A 10 3.43 14.75 59.15
CA THR A 10 4.24 15.42 58.12
C THR A 10 4.74 14.47 57.03
N THR A 11 5.14 13.26 57.39
CA THR A 11 5.55 12.24 56.43
C THR A 11 4.40 11.79 55.51
N LEU A 12 3.20 11.67 56.12
CA LEU A 12 1.98 11.30 55.33
C LEU A 12 1.59 12.42 54.32
N ILE A 13 1.70 13.68 54.75
CA ILE A 13 1.39 14.83 53.88
C ILE A 13 2.42 14.94 52.73
N VAL A 14 3.70 14.74 53.04
CA VAL A 14 4.75 14.75 51.99
C VAL A 14 4.58 13.58 50.99
N LEU A 15 4.18 12.40 51.51
CA LEU A 15 3.91 11.23 50.64
C LEU A 15 2.68 11.44 49.76
N ALA A 16 1.62 12.06 50.32
CA ALA A 16 0.41 12.41 49.57
C ALA A 16 0.67 13.52 48.53
N ALA A 17 1.49 14.51 48.86
CA ALA A 17 1.93 15.58 47.92
C ALA A 17 2.80 15.02 46.79
N ALA A 18 3.66 14.05 47.06
CA ALA A 18 4.50 13.37 46.04
C ALA A 18 3.64 12.53 45.08
N LEU A 19 2.52 11.95 45.52
CA LEU A 19 1.61 11.20 44.64
C LEU A 19 0.76 12.10 43.73
N VAL A 20 0.51 13.35 44.13
CA VAL A 20 -0.22 14.34 43.30
C VAL A 20 0.72 15.07 42.32
N ALA A 21 2.03 15.05 42.56
CA ALA A 21 3.05 15.70 41.74
C ALA A 21 3.60 14.81 40.59
N LEU A 22 3.01 13.62 40.37
CA LEU A 22 3.25 12.86 39.17
C LEU A 22 2.30 13.40 38.07
N PRO A 23 2.69 14.42 37.28
CA PRO A 23 1.98 14.68 36.05
C PRO A 23 2.16 13.40 35.22
N ALA A 24 1.11 12.63 35.06
CA ALA A 24 1.08 11.63 34.01
C ALA A 24 1.36 12.40 32.71
N CYS A 25 2.50 12.13 32.11
CA CYS A 25 2.80 12.62 30.77
C CYS A 25 1.82 11.94 29.81
N ASN A 26 0.62 12.48 29.68
CA ASN A 26 -0.33 12.05 28.68
C ASN A 26 0.25 12.31 27.27
N ASP A 27 0.97 13.41 27.07
CA ASP A 27 1.60 13.77 25.80
C ASP A 27 2.57 12.69 25.26
N PHE A 28 3.23 11.94 26.16
CA PHE A 28 4.13 10.85 25.72
C PHE A 28 3.38 9.60 25.22
N LEU A 29 2.14 9.42 25.68
CA LEU A 29 1.28 8.31 25.22
C LEU A 29 0.47 8.69 23.98
N ASP A 30 0.33 9.98 23.72
CA ASP A 30 -0.36 10.52 22.54
C ASP A 30 0.59 10.74 21.35
N GLU A 31 1.92 10.71 21.56
CA GLU A 31 2.86 10.63 20.45
C GLU A 31 2.78 9.22 19.83
N MET A 32 2.44 9.19 18.54
CA MET A 32 2.47 7.94 17.77
C MET A 32 3.89 7.35 17.88
N PRO A 33 4.03 6.07 18.24
CA PRO A 33 5.33 5.42 18.44
C PRO A 33 6.15 5.24 17.16
N ASP A 34 5.70 5.85 16.07
CA ASP A 34 6.22 5.70 14.74
C ASP A 34 6.34 7.09 14.08
N ASN A 35 7.45 7.37 13.38
CA ASN A 35 7.67 8.59 12.61
C ASN A 35 6.75 8.73 11.39
N ARG A 36 5.60 8.08 11.39
CA ARG A 36 4.61 8.23 10.32
C ARG A 36 4.04 9.63 10.36
N THR A 37 4.09 10.31 9.23
CA THR A 37 3.44 11.60 9.07
C THR A 37 1.92 11.41 9.14
N GLU A 38 1.25 12.10 10.05
CA GLU A 38 -0.22 12.14 10.07
C GLU A 38 -0.74 12.72 8.75
N LEU A 39 -1.70 12.05 8.14
CA LEU A 39 -2.33 12.48 6.87
C LEU A 39 -3.51 13.41 7.15
N ASP A 40 -3.22 14.54 7.79
CA ASP A 40 -4.19 15.51 8.33
C ASP A 40 -4.58 16.64 7.36
N SER A 41 -4.04 16.61 6.14
CA SER A 41 -4.28 17.65 5.13
C SER A 41 -4.26 17.12 3.71
N SER A 42 -4.92 17.83 2.79
CA SER A 42 -4.92 17.51 1.35
C SER A 42 -3.52 17.45 0.76
N ASP A 43 -2.62 18.34 1.18
CA ASP A 43 -1.25 18.40 0.66
C ASP A 43 -0.43 17.16 1.05
N LYS A 44 -0.60 16.67 2.29
CA LYS A 44 0.05 15.44 2.75
C LYS A 44 -0.49 14.21 2.03
N ILE A 45 -1.81 14.17 1.79
CA ILE A 45 -2.45 13.09 1.02
C ILE A 45 -1.95 13.09 -0.42
N THR A 46 -1.90 14.24 -1.08
CA THR A 46 -1.34 14.37 -2.44
C THR A 46 0.13 13.95 -2.49
N SER A 47 0.91 14.32 -1.47
CA SER A 47 2.32 13.89 -1.36
C SER A 47 2.46 12.38 -1.20
N LEU A 48 1.56 11.72 -0.45
CA LEU A 48 1.54 10.27 -0.31
C LEU A 48 1.21 9.58 -1.65
N LEU A 49 0.33 10.17 -2.46
CA LEU A 49 -0.09 9.58 -3.75
C LEU A 49 1.06 9.44 -4.75
N VAL A 50 2.16 10.17 -4.60
CA VAL A 50 3.38 9.93 -5.39
C VAL A 50 3.86 8.47 -5.20
N SER A 51 3.66 7.88 -4.03
CA SER A 51 3.99 6.48 -3.75
C SER A 51 2.95 5.48 -4.26
N ALA A 52 1.82 5.94 -4.81
CA ALA A 52 0.83 5.08 -5.45
C ALA A 52 1.18 4.70 -6.90
N TYR A 53 2.33 5.18 -7.38
CA TYR A 53 2.90 4.80 -8.67
C TYR A 53 4.06 3.83 -8.44
N SER A 54 4.03 2.68 -9.12
CA SER A 54 5.11 1.69 -9.01
C SER A 54 6.38 2.22 -9.68
N GLU A 55 7.51 2.09 -8.98
CA GLU A 55 8.83 2.39 -9.54
C GLU A 55 9.36 1.26 -10.45
N HIS A 56 8.78 0.07 -10.35
CA HIS A 56 9.19 -1.11 -11.11
C HIS A 56 8.30 -1.31 -12.35
N THR A 57 8.91 -1.79 -13.43
CA THR A 57 8.24 -1.91 -14.72
C THR A 57 8.00 -3.37 -15.08
N TYR A 58 6.74 -3.76 -15.25
CA TYR A 58 6.36 -5.08 -15.74
C TYR A 58 6.62 -5.30 -17.26
N PRO A 59 6.65 -4.27 -18.14
CA PRO A 59 6.85 -4.48 -19.57
C PRO A 59 8.15 -5.20 -19.92
N VAL A 60 9.24 -4.90 -19.20
CA VAL A 60 10.54 -5.57 -19.43
C VAL A 60 10.44 -7.05 -19.09
N THR A 61 9.81 -7.40 -17.97
CA THR A 61 9.53 -8.80 -17.57
C THR A 61 8.73 -9.54 -18.65
N CYS A 62 7.68 -8.91 -19.19
CA CYS A 62 6.87 -9.50 -20.25
C CYS A 62 7.64 -9.59 -21.57
N GLU A 63 8.49 -8.61 -21.87
CA GLU A 63 9.27 -8.59 -23.12
C GLU A 63 10.30 -9.71 -23.15
N TYR A 64 10.95 -10.05 -22.05
CA TYR A 64 11.87 -11.19 -21.98
C TYR A 64 11.19 -12.54 -22.31
N ALA A 65 9.90 -12.68 -22.04
CA ALA A 65 9.12 -13.86 -22.35
C ALA A 65 8.41 -13.80 -23.72
N SER A 66 8.67 -12.76 -24.52
CA SER A 66 8.00 -12.51 -25.81
C SER A 66 8.81 -13.00 -27.01
N ASP A 67 8.17 -13.01 -28.18
CA ASP A 67 8.81 -13.32 -29.48
C ASP A 67 9.77 -12.21 -29.97
N ASN A 68 9.85 -11.09 -29.28
CA ASN A 68 10.69 -9.95 -29.68
C ASN A 68 12.13 -10.09 -29.19
N VAL A 69 12.42 -11.08 -28.35
CA VAL A 69 13.76 -11.35 -27.79
C VAL A 69 14.34 -12.61 -28.39
N ASP A 70 15.63 -12.56 -28.71
CA ASP A 70 16.37 -13.70 -29.28
C ASP A 70 17.75 -13.82 -28.64
N GLU A 71 18.30 -15.05 -28.65
CA GLU A 71 19.65 -15.34 -28.15
C GLU A 71 20.69 -14.96 -29.16
N THR A 72 21.58 -14.05 -28.82
CA THR A 72 22.60 -13.52 -29.75
C THR A 72 23.87 -14.37 -29.83
N ALA A 73 24.02 -15.41 -29.04
CA ALA A 73 25.24 -16.22 -28.88
C ALA A 73 26.50 -15.41 -28.45
N LEU A 74 26.34 -14.14 -28.10
CA LEU A 74 27.39 -13.29 -27.54
C LEU A 74 27.27 -13.27 -26.03
N VAL A 75 28.37 -13.50 -25.34
CA VAL A 75 28.39 -13.37 -23.87
C VAL A 75 28.24 -11.89 -23.54
N SER A 76 27.09 -11.51 -22.95
CA SER A 76 26.91 -10.17 -22.42
C SER A 76 27.60 -10.06 -21.05
N PRO A 77 28.36 -8.97 -20.80
CA PRO A 77 28.89 -8.72 -19.46
C PRO A 77 27.77 -8.41 -18.43
N ASP A 78 26.60 -8.01 -18.91
CA ASP A 78 25.43 -7.65 -18.10
C ASP A 78 24.37 -8.77 -18.11
N PHE A 79 24.81 -10.02 -18.22
CA PHE A 79 23.93 -11.18 -18.19
C PHE A 79 23.33 -11.38 -16.79
N GLU A 80 21.99 -11.35 -16.73
CA GLU A 80 21.25 -11.68 -15.51
C GLU A 80 20.52 -13.02 -15.70
N PRO A 81 20.69 -14.00 -14.81
CA PRO A 81 20.11 -15.34 -14.97
C PRO A 81 18.61 -15.37 -15.21
N GLU A 82 17.85 -14.44 -14.60
CA GLU A 82 16.42 -14.37 -14.79
C GLU A 82 16.00 -14.01 -16.23
N GLN A 83 16.83 -13.30 -17.00
CA GLN A 83 16.53 -13.01 -18.41
C GLN A 83 16.47 -14.29 -19.22
N GLU A 84 17.38 -15.24 -18.98
CA GLU A 84 17.35 -16.56 -19.60
C GLU A 84 16.17 -17.40 -19.11
N GLU A 85 15.86 -17.36 -17.81
CA GLU A 85 14.74 -18.08 -17.23
C GLU A 85 13.41 -17.60 -17.86
N TYR A 86 13.20 -16.30 -18.02
CA TYR A 86 12.04 -15.74 -18.73
C TYR A 86 12.01 -16.16 -20.21
N TYR A 87 13.11 -16.00 -20.92
CA TYR A 87 13.21 -16.34 -22.34
C TYR A 87 12.88 -17.83 -22.59
N ARG A 88 13.32 -18.70 -21.69
CA ARG A 88 13.08 -20.14 -21.76
C ARG A 88 11.77 -20.61 -21.10
N TRP A 89 10.95 -19.70 -20.62
CA TRP A 89 9.68 -19.99 -19.90
C TRP A 89 9.91 -20.94 -18.72
N GLN A 90 10.99 -20.76 -17.99
CA GLN A 90 11.34 -21.49 -16.78
C GLN A 90 10.86 -20.75 -15.53
N ASP A 91 10.79 -21.46 -14.40
CA ASP A 91 10.53 -20.84 -13.12
C ASP A 91 11.67 -19.86 -12.80
N VAL A 92 11.34 -18.59 -12.58
CA VAL A 92 12.31 -17.55 -12.24
C VAL A 92 12.68 -17.68 -10.76
N THR A 93 13.89 -18.18 -10.49
CA THR A 93 14.34 -18.53 -9.14
C THR A 93 15.47 -17.63 -8.61
N ALA A 94 16.20 -16.95 -9.49
CA ALA A 94 17.40 -16.16 -9.16
C ALA A 94 17.11 -14.64 -9.10
N ALA A 95 15.92 -14.27 -8.71
CA ALA A 95 15.37 -12.93 -8.86
C ALA A 95 15.88 -11.96 -7.80
N VAL A 96 16.81 -11.08 -8.17
CA VAL A 96 17.29 -9.95 -7.34
C VAL A 96 17.16 -8.59 -8.03
N THR A 97 16.62 -8.55 -9.26
CA THR A 97 16.46 -7.31 -10.03
C THR A 97 15.08 -6.69 -9.84
N ASN A 98 14.91 -5.48 -10.36
CA ASN A 98 13.65 -4.76 -10.33
C ASN A 98 12.57 -5.40 -11.23
N GLU A 99 12.98 -6.20 -12.19
CA GLU A 99 12.14 -6.95 -13.13
C GLU A 99 11.76 -8.34 -12.60
N ALA A 100 12.31 -8.74 -11.46
CA ALA A 100 11.97 -9.99 -10.81
C ALA A 100 10.48 -10.08 -10.47
N PRO A 101 9.82 -11.25 -10.61
CA PRO A 101 8.39 -11.38 -10.33
C PRO A 101 8.03 -10.92 -8.92
N GLN A 102 8.85 -11.25 -7.93
CA GLN A 102 8.62 -10.84 -6.55
C GLN A 102 8.76 -9.31 -6.38
N ALA A 103 9.70 -8.67 -7.08
CA ALA A 103 9.89 -7.23 -7.01
C ALA A 103 8.68 -6.51 -7.65
N VAL A 104 8.26 -6.93 -8.83
CA VAL A 104 7.04 -6.41 -9.49
C VAL A 104 5.82 -6.59 -8.60
N TRP A 105 5.59 -7.80 -8.07
CA TRP A 105 4.48 -8.08 -7.15
C TRP A 105 4.47 -7.13 -5.96
N SER A 106 5.60 -7.05 -5.25
CA SER A 106 5.71 -6.26 -4.02
C SER A 106 5.50 -4.77 -4.29
N GLN A 107 6.07 -4.22 -5.36
CA GLN A 107 5.98 -2.80 -5.67
C GLN A 107 4.57 -2.37 -6.08
N TYR A 108 3.85 -3.20 -6.84
CA TYR A 108 2.46 -2.88 -7.16
C TYR A 108 1.55 -2.98 -5.93
N TYR A 109 1.78 -3.93 -5.00
CA TYR A 109 1.05 -3.95 -3.74
C TYR A 109 1.43 -2.80 -2.80
N MET A 110 2.67 -2.30 -2.82
CA MET A 110 3.05 -1.07 -2.11
C MET A 110 2.32 0.16 -2.68
N ALA A 111 2.20 0.27 -4.00
CA ALA A 111 1.40 1.32 -4.64
C ALA A 111 -0.08 1.25 -4.24
N ILE A 112 -0.67 0.05 -4.20
CA ILE A 112 -2.03 -0.18 -3.71
C ILE A 112 -2.18 0.22 -2.25
N ALA A 113 -1.20 -0.10 -1.40
CA ALA A 113 -1.22 0.27 0.01
C ALA A 113 -1.20 1.79 0.19
N ALA A 114 -0.38 2.53 -0.58
CA ALA A 114 -0.37 3.99 -0.57
C ALA A 114 -1.71 4.59 -1.03
N ALA A 115 -2.30 4.05 -2.10
CA ALA A 115 -3.62 4.45 -2.57
C ALA A 115 -4.71 4.22 -1.52
N ASN A 116 -4.71 3.07 -0.84
CA ASN A 116 -5.65 2.75 0.22
C ASN A 116 -5.48 3.66 1.44
N GLN A 117 -4.23 3.95 1.85
CA GLN A 117 -3.97 4.90 2.94
C GLN A 117 -4.49 6.31 2.61
N ALA A 118 -4.32 6.76 1.36
CA ALA A 118 -4.86 8.04 0.92
C ALA A 118 -6.40 8.05 0.97
N LEU A 119 -7.06 6.98 0.52
CA LEU A 119 -8.52 6.85 0.58
C LEU A 119 -9.06 6.83 2.02
N ASP A 120 -8.40 6.12 2.92
CA ASP A 120 -8.78 6.07 4.34
C ASP A 120 -8.56 7.45 4.99
N ALA A 121 -7.44 8.14 4.73
CA ALA A 121 -7.19 9.49 5.23
C ALA A 121 -8.23 10.50 4.73
N ILE A 122 -8.62 10.46 3.46
CA ILE A 122 -9.70 11.32 2.92
C ILE A 122 -11.00 11.08 3.66
N LYS A 123 -11.31 9.82 3.99
CA LYS A 123 -12.51 9.47 4.76
C LYS A 123 -12.45 10.01 6.19
N GLU A 124 -11.29 9.92 6.85
CA GLU A 124 -11.06 10.43 8.21
C GLU A 124 -11.16 11.97 8.27
N LEU A 125 -10.78 12.68 7.22
CA LEU A 125 -10.97 14.12 7.10
C LEU A 125 -12.43 14.55 6.85
N GLY A 126 -13.38 13.62 6.83
CA GLY A 126 -14.81 13.89 6.62
C GLY A 126 -15.27 13.64 5.19
N GLY A 127 -14.42 13.16 4.31
CA GLY A 127 -14.74 12.84 2.91
C GLY A 127 -14.14 13.82 1.91
N ALA A 128 -14.39 13.57 0.63
CA ALA A 128 -13.86 14.37 -0.48
C ALA A 128 -14.70 15.65 -0.72
N ASP A 129 -14.72 16.57 0.25
CA ASP A 129 -15.57 17.77 0.21
C ASP A 129 -14.94 18.94 -0.56
N THR A 130 -13.61 18.99 -0.64
CA THR A 130 -12.90 20.03 -1.40
C THR A 130 -12.52 19.54 -2.80
N PRO A 131 -12.30 20.45 -3.76
CA PRO A 131 -11.80 20.08 -5.09
C PRO A 131 -10.50 19.27 -5.04
N GLN A 132 -9.58 19.62 -4.14
CA GLN A 132 -8.30 18.94 -3.94
C GLN A 132 -8.51 17.49 -3.43
N LEU A 133 -9.34 17.30 -2.41
CA LEU A 133 -9.65 15.96 -1.90
C LEU A 133 -10.44 15.12 -2.92
N LYS A 134 -11.26 15.73 -3.75
CA LYS A 134 -11.94 15.02 -4.86
C LYS A 134 -10.93 14.51 -5.88
N ALA A 135 -10.01 15.38 -6.32
CA ALA A 135 -8.97 15.00 -7.26
C ALA A 135 -8.07 13.90 -6.67
N ALA A 136 -7.60 14.07 -5.43
CA ALA A 136 -6.81 13.06 -4.73
C ALA A 136 -7.56 11.71 -4.59
N LYS A 137 -8.87 11.72 -4.31
CA LYS A 137 -9.68 10.49 -4.30
C LYS A 137 -9.74 9.84 -5.68
N GLY A 138 -9.94 10.64 -6.73
CA GLY A 138 -9.94 10.15 -8.11
C GLY A 138 -8.62 9.49 -8.47
N GLU A 139 -7.52 10.15 -8.20
CA GLU A 139 -6.17 9.64 -8.45
C GLU A 139 -5.91 8.34 -7.67
N ALA A 140 -6.22 8.29 -6.37
CA ALA A 140 -6.05 7.10 -5.55
C ALA A 140 -6.81 5.88 -6.10
N LEU A 141 -8.07 6.07 -6.52
CA LEU A 141 -8.88 5.00 -7.12
C LEU A 141 -8.30 4.51 -8.44
N ILE A 142 -7.86 5.41 -9.31
CA ILE A 142 -7.25 5.06 -10.60
C ILE A 142 -5.90 4.35 -10.40
N CYS A 143 -5.06 4.83 -9.49
CA CYS A 143 -3.79 4.16 -9.16
C CYS A 143 -4.03 2.74 -8.62
N ARG A 144 -5.01 2.56 -7.73
CA ARG A 144 -5.39 1.25 -7.19
C ARG A 144 -5.90 0.31 -8.29
N ALA A 145 -6.77 0.80 -9.15
CA ALA A 145 -7.29 0.04 -10.28
C ALA A 145 -6.17 -0.39 -11.23
N TYR A 146 -5.30 0.55 -11.61
CA TYR A 146 -4.17 0.28 -12.50
C TYR A 146 -3.20 -0.76 -11.92
N ALA A 147 -2.84 -0.62 -10.65
CA ALA A 147 -1.94 -1.56 -9.99
C ALA A 147 -2.52 -2.99 -9.95
N HIS A 148 -3.79 -3.14 -9.60
CA HIS A 148 -4.46 -4.45 -9.65
C HIS A 148 -4.61 -4.97 -11.09
N PHE A 149 -4.84 -4.09 -12.07
CA PHE A 149 -4.89 -4.48 -13.48
C PHE A 149 -3.55 -5.06 -13.95
N VAL A 150 -2.44 -4.44 -13.60
CA VAL A 150 -1.12 -4.98 -13.91
C VAL A 150 -0.92 -6.34 -13.25
N LEU A 151 -1.19 -6.43 -11.95
CA LEU A 151 -1.01 -7.68 -11.20
C LEU A 151 -1.84 -8.84 -11.75
N VAL A 152 -3.12 -8.63 -12.07
CA VAL A 152 -3.97 -9.70 -12.60
C VAL A 152 -3.53 -10.16 -13.98
N ASN A 153 -3.03 -9.24 -14.82
CA ASN A 153 -2.56 -9.59 -16.17
C ASN A 153 -1.20 -10.30 -16.17
N VAL A 154 -0.31 -9.95 -15.21
CA VAL A 154 1.03 -10.55 -15.14
C VAL A 154 1.02 -11.89 -14.41
N PHE A 155 0.17 -12.05 -13.37
CA PHE A 155 0.26 -13.18 -12.45
C PHE A 155 -0.93 -14.14 -12.49
N CYS A 156 -1.93 -13.90 -13.34
CA CYS A 156 -3.09 -14.77 -13.48
C CYS A 156 -3.28 -15.23 -14.93
N GLN A 157 -4.16 -16.19 -15.13
CA GLN A 157 -4.66 -16.52 -16.46
C GLN A 157 -5.39 -15.30 -17.05
N HIS A 158 -5.35 -15.16 -18.38
CA HIS A 158 -6.13 -14.11 -19.05
C HIS A 158 -7.63 -14.30 -18.77
N TYR A 159 -8.37 -13.20 -18.74
CA TYR A 159 -9.82 -13.27 -18.55
C TYR A 159 -10.49 -14.07 -19.66
N ASP A 160 -11.17 -15.15 -19.30
CA ASP A 160 -11.96 -15.97 -20.19
C ASP A 160 -13.35 -16.23 -19.59
N PRO A 161 -14.44 -15.74 -20.22
CA PRO A 161 -15.80 -16.02 -19.74
C PRO A 161 -16.16 -17.52 -19.70
N ALA A 162 -15.43 -18.38 -20.42
CA ALA A 162 -15.62 -19.83 -20.38
C ALA A 162 -15.01 -20.48 -19.12
N HIS A 163 -14.14 -19.76 -18.41
CA HIS A 163 -13.46 -20.22 -17.20
C HIS A 163 -13.71 -19.25 -16.02
N PRO A 164 -14.96 -19.13 -15.54
CA PRO A 164 -15.35 -18.12 -14.54
C PRO A 164 -14.71 -18.33 -13.17
N ASP A 165 -14.20 -19.54 -12.89
CA ASP A 165 -13.61 -19.92 -11.61
C ASP A 165 -12.07 -19.73 -11.57
N ASP A 166 -11.45 -19.23 -12.63
CA ASP A 166 -10.02 -18.96 -12.65
C ASP A 166 -9.64 -17.98 -11.56
N LEU A 167 -8.64 -18.37 -10.74
CA LEU A 167 -8.23 -17.59 -9.58
C LEU A 167 -7.47 -16.33 -10.00
N GLY A 168 -7.99 -15.19 -9.54
CA GLY A 168 -7.36 -13.88 -9.64
C GLY A 168 -6.30 -13.64 -8.56
N ILE A 169 -6.04 -12.37 -8.29
CA ILE A 169 -5.19 -11.88 -7.20
C ILE A 169 -6.04 -11.42 -6.01
N PRO A 170 -5.49 -11.29 -4.80
CA PRO A 170 -6.16 -10.55 -3.71
C PRO A 170 -6.41 -9.09 -4.12
N TYR A 171 -7.66 -8.64 -4.08
CA TYR A 171 -8.01 -7.23 -4.34
C TYR A 171 -8.11 -6.46 -3.03
N MET A 172 -7.16 -5.56 -2.82
CA MET A 172 -7.00 -4.82 -1.56
C MET A 172 -7.78 -3.50 -1.61
N GLU A 173 -8.84 -3.38 -0.81
CA GLU A 173 -9.71 -2.20 -0.77
C GLU A 173 -9.48 -1.30 0.46
N LYS A 174 -8.58 -1.69 1.38
CA LYS A 174 -8.31 -0.98 2.64
C LYS A 174 -6.83 -1.01 2.96
N ALA A 175 -6.36 -0.02 3.72
CA ALA A 175 -5.04 -0.07 4.32
C ALA A 175 -4.94 -1.22 5.33
N GLU A 176 -3.76 -1.87 5.37
CA GLU A 176 -3.48 -2.93 6.31
C GLU A 176 -3.23 -2.36 7.71
N THR A 177 -3.89 -2.95 8.69
CA THR A 177 -3.73 -2.60 10.10
C THR A 177 -3.22 -3.78 10.96
N GLU A 178 -3.11 -4.96 10.35
CA GLU A 178 -2.67 -6.20 11.03
C GLU A 178 -1.26 -6.60 10.57
N LEU A 179 -0.48 -7.23 11.47
CA LEU A 179 0.89 -7.65 11.16
C LEU A 179 0.98 -8.92 10.29
N ASP A 180 -0.05 -9.76 10.29
CA ASP A 180 -0.12 -11.01 9.51
C ASP A 180 -1.53 -11.19 8.94
N PRO A 181 -1.93 -10.31 8.01
CA PRO A 181 -3.26 -10.38 7.43
C PRO A 181 -3.36 -11.60 6.51
N LYS A 182 -4.51 -12.27 6.54
CA LYS A 182 -4.81 -13.38 5.63
C LYS A 182 -5.66 -12.87 4.48
N TYR A 183 -5.17 -13.10 3.28
CA TYR A 183 -5.86 -12.71 2.06
C TYR A 183 -6.44 -13.90 1.32
N GLU A 184 -7.65 -13.73 0.81
CA GLU A 184 -8.27 -14.68 -0.09
C GLU A 184 -8.19 -14.15 -1.53
N ARG A 185 -7.98 -15.07 -2.46
CA ARG A 185 -8.02 -14.76 -3.89
C ARG A 185 -9.47 -14.91 -4.35
N GLY A 186 -10.01 -13.85 -4.96
CA GLY A 186 -11.22 -13.95 -5.76
C GLY A 186 -10.93 -14.54 -7.14
N THR A 187 -11.94 -14.57 -8.00
CA THR A 187 -11.76 -14.96 -9.40
C THR A 187 -11.18 -13.79 -10.23
N VAL A 188 -10.63 -14.12 -11.41
CA VAL A 188 -10.19 -13.09 -12.37
C VAL A 188 -11.34 -12.13 -12.71
N ALA A 189 -12.55 -12.67 -12.93
CA ALA A 189 -13.74 -11.89 -13.21
C ALA A 189 -14.09 -10.89 -12.08
N GLU A 190 -14.00 -11.32 -10.81
CA GLU A 190 -14.24 -10.46 -9.65
C GLU A 190 -13.18 -9.36 -9.54
N VAL A 191 -11.92 -9.65 -9.83
CA VAL A 191 -10.85 -8.64 -9.87
C VAL A 191 -11.15 -7.59 -10.93
N TYR A 192 -11.52 -7.99 -12.14
CA TYR A 192 -11.89 -7.03 -13.20
C TYR A 192 -13.12 -6.19 -12.84
N ALA A 193 -14.14 -6.79 -12.24
CA ALA A 193 -15.32 -6.04 -11.79
C ALA A 193 -14.97 -4.96 -10.74
N LYS A 194 -14.02 -5.24 -9.85
CA LYS A 194 -13.55 -4.25 -8.86
C LYS A 194 -12.67 -3.17 -9.50
N ILE A 195 -11.84 -3.53 -10.48
CA ILE A 195 -11.08 -2.57 -11.29
C ILE A 195 -12.04 -1.61 -12.01
N GLU A 196 -13.05 -2.14 -12.68
CA GLU A 196 -14.07 -1.35 -13.38
C GLU A 196 -14.76 -0.37 -12.42
N LYS A 197 -15.20 -0.84 -11.27
CA LYS A 197 -15.81 -0.01 -10.23
C LYS A 197 -14.90 1.14 -9.78
N ASP A 198 -13.62 0.88 -9.53
CA ASP A 198 -12.68 1.91 -9.12
C ASP A 198 -12.45 2.94 -10.23
N ILE A 199 -12.42 2.51 -11.50
CA ILE A 199 -12.30 3.41 -12.65
C ILE A 199 -13.57 4.25 -12.80
N GLU A 200 -14.75 3.64 -12.74
CA GLU A 200 -16.04 4.37 -12.87
C GLU A 200 -16.23 5.41 -11.77
N GLU A 201 -15.79 5.11 -10.54
CA GLU A 201 -15.85 6.06 -9.42
C GLU A 201 -14.75 7.11 -9.50
N GLY A 202 -13.52 6.74 -9.88
CA GLY A 202 -12.36 7.61 -9.83
C GLY A 202 -12.25 8.55 -11.01
N LEU A 203 -12.48 8.08 -12.24
CA LEU A 203 -12.26 8.85 -13.46
C LEU A 203 -13.03 10.19 -13.52
N PRO A 204 -14.31 10.28 -13.09
CA PRO A 204 -15.02 11.55 -13.06
C PRO A 204 -14.48 12.57 -12.05
N LEU A 205 -13.64 12.14 -11.11
CA LEU A 205 -13.07 12.99 -10.07
C LEU A 205 -11.70 13.56 -10.46
N ILE A 206 -11.05 13.03 -11.49
CA ILE A 206 -9.77 13.52 -11.99
C ILE A 206 -9.91 14.96 -12.48
N ASN A 207 -8.99 15.81 -12.05
CA ASN A 207 -8.99 17.22 -12.42
C ASN A 207 -7.55 17.76 -12.51
N ASP A 208 -7.00 17.80 -13.73
CA ASP A 208 -5.63 18.24 -14.02
C ASP A 208 -5.36 19.72 -13.68
N VAL A 209 -6.42 20.52 -13.46
CA VAL A 209 -6.27 21.95 -13.14
C VAL A 209 -5.87 22.17 -11.67
N ILE A 210 -5.99 21.13 -10.85
CA ILE A 210 -5.73 21.22 -9.40
C ILE A 210 -4.28 20.90 -9.04
N TYR A 211 -3.56 20.22 -9.93
CA TYR A 211 -2.16 19.82 -9.76
C TYR A 211 -1.18 20.85 -10.35
#